data_9bc1c9cb0ad0a9e1f77e8685d85e90de
#
_entry.id   9bc1c9cb0ad0a9e1f77e8685d85e90de
#
_cell.length_a   1.000
_cell.length_b   1.000
_cell.length_c   1.000
_cell.angle_alpha   90.00
_cell.angle_beta   90.00
_cell.angle_gamma   90.00
#
_symmetry.space_group_name_H-M   'P 1'
#
loop_
_entity.id
_entity.type
_entity.pdbx_description
1 polymer ?
#
loop_
_entity_poly.entity_id
_entity_poly.type
_entity_poly.pdbx_seq_one_letter_code
_entity_poly.pdbx_strand_id
1 'polypeptide(L)'
;MSDPVIPRGLAAHVVQWQATHGRNSLPWQNTRDPYRVWLSEIMLQQTQVSTVLDYYPRFLARFPDVQSLAVGHIDEVLALWSGLGYYSRARNLYACACAVVAQHGGAFPRTAEVLQTLPGIGRSTAAAIASFCFGERVAILDANVKRVLTRVLGFSDDLVVAAHERVLWGLATELLPYEALDSTMPRYTQGLMDIGATVCLPRKPVCLVCPLHAMCVARRVGNPELYPVKTRKLKRSAESWWLLLARDTHGRVWLQRRPAKGIWAGLYCLPVFADRAALEAVVPPRALAALQDGAPFLHVLTHKDLHLHPVQWVAGGANAPATEGDWVAADKVLDMGLPAPVRKLLEAELAGRLQPA
;
A
#
# COMPACT_ATOMS: atom_id res chain seq x y z
N MET A 1 10.57 33.00 -14.75
CA MET A 1 10.24 31.65 -15.23
C MET A 1 9.02 31.81 -16.14
N SER A 2 9.08 31.32 -17.39
CA SER A 2 7.92 31.35 -18.29
C SER A 2 6.85 30.41 -17.76
N ASP A 3 5.59 30.83 -17.76
CA ASP A 3 4.46 30.00 -17.41
C ASP A 3 4.45 28.72 -18.23
N PRO A 4 4.13 27.57 -17.62
CA PRO A 4 4.07 26.30 -18.33
C PRO A 4 2.99 26.38 -19.43
N VAL A 5 3.39 26.16 -20.67
CA VAL A 5 2.47 26.14 -21.81
C VAL A 5 1.61 24.88 -21.73
N ILE A 6 0.30 25.05 -21.61
CA ILE A 6 -0.67 23.96 -21.61
C ILE A 6 -0.77 23.36 -23.02
N PRO A 7 -0.39 22.09 -23.21
CA PRO A 7 -0.43 21.49 -24.54
C PRO A 7 -1.88 21.20 -24.96
N ARG A 8 -2.28 21.74 -26.10
CA ARG A 8 -3.60 21.47 -26.68
C ARG A 8 -3.72 19.99 -27.07
N GLY A 9 -4.87 19.39 -26.82
CA GLY A 9 -5.20 18.03 -27.25
C GLY A 9 -4.58 16.91 -26.40
N LEU A 10 -3.88 17.20 -25.30
CA LEU A 10 -3.31 16.18 -24.42
C LEU A 10 -4.34 15.14 -23.99
N ALA A 11 -5.53 15.57 -23.58
CA ALA A 11 -6.60 14.66 -23.14
C ALA A 11 -7.01 13.68 -24.25
N ALA A 12 -7.17 14.18 -25.48
CA ALA A 12 -7.54 13.33 -26.62
C ALA A 12 -6.47 12.25 -26.91
N HIS A 13 -5.18 12.62 -26.89
CA HIS A 13 -4.09 11.66 -27.08
C HIS A 13 -4.06 10.58 -26.00
N VAL A 14 -4.27 10.97 -24.71
CA VAL A 14 -4.30 10.03 -23.58
C VAL A 14 -5.49 9.07 -23.71
N VAL A 15 -6.70 9.59 -23.98
CA VAL A 15 -7.94 8.80 -24.12
C VAL A 15 -7.82 7.80 -25.29
N GLN A 16 -7.34 8.27 -26.44
CA GLN A 16 -7.14 7.40 -27.61
C GLN A 16 -6.12 6.30 -27.36
N TRP A 17 -4.97 6.66 -26.76
CA TRP A 17 -3.92 5.69 -26.45
C TRP A 17 -4.40 4.66 -25.42
N GLN A 18 -5.12 5.10 -24.37
CA GLN A 18 -5.64 4.21 -23.35
C GLN A 18 -6.61 3.17 -23.94
N ALA A 19 -7.42 3.56 -24.90
CA ALA A 19 -8.38 2.66 -25.54
C ALA A 19 -7.72 1.47 -26.25
N THR A 20 -6.51 1.66 -26.82
CA THR A 20 -5.83 0.66 -27.66
C THR A 20 -4.59 0.05 -27.01
N HIS A 21 -3.91 0.77 -26.12
CA HIS A 21 -2.62 0.38 -25.53
C HIS A 21 -2.65 0.35 -23.99
N GLY A 22 -3.74 0.80 -23.35
CA GLY A 22 -3.89 0.77 -21.92
C GLY A 22 -4.03 -0.65 -21.37
N ARG A 23 -3.82 -0.80 -20.05
CA ARG A 23 -4.05 -2.04 -19.34
C ARG A 23 -5.56 -2.22 -19.13
N ASN A 24 -6.25 -2.87 -20.07
CA ASN A 24 -7.70 -3.00 -20.08
C ASN A 24 -8.23 -4.35 -19.56
N SER A 25 -7.34 -5.24 -19.07
CA SER A 25 -7.67 -6.60 -18.65
C SER A 25 -7.57 -6.84 -17.13
N LEU A 26 -7.28 -5.81 -16.33
CA LEU A 26 -7.17 -5.97 -14.88
C LEU A 26 -8.56 -6.16 -14.24
N PRO A 27 -8.70 -7.02 -13.22
CA PRO A 27 -10.01 -7.40 -12.64
C PRO A 27 -10.85 -6.22 -12.13
N TRP A 28 -10.21 -5.11 -11.78
CA TRP A 28 -10.84 -3.90 -11.22
C TRP A 28 -11.14 -2.81 -12.25
N GLN A 29 -10.81 -3.00 -13.53
CA GLN A 29 -10.94 -1.96 -14.55
C GLN A 29 -12.28 -1.98 -15.30
N ASN A 30 -12.93 -3.14 -15.42
CA ASN A 30 -14.17 -3.28 -16.18
C ASN A 30 -15.42 -3.18 -15.29
N THR A 31 -15.38 -2.29 -14.30
CA THR A 31 -16.48 -2.06 -13.36
C THR A 31 -16.61 -0.59 -13.04
N ARG A 32 -17.84 -0.16 -12.74
CA ARG A 32 -18.14 1.15 -12.14
C ARG A 32 -18.63 1.03 -10.70
N ASP A 33 -18.52 -0.16 -10.11
CA ASP A 33 -18.84 -0.36 -8.71
C ASP A 33 -17.80 0.35 -7.83
N PRO A 34 -18.20 1.39 -7.07
CA PRO A 34 -17.28 2.18 -6.28
C PRO A 34 -16.59 1.38 -5.15
N TYR A 35 -17.21 0.34 -4.63
CA TYR A 35 -16.57 -0.54 -3.66
C TYR A 35 -15.38 -1.28 -4.28
N ARG A 36 -15.58 -1.87 -5.45
CA ARG A 36 -14.55 -2.62 -6.18
C ARG A 36 -13.39 -1.72 -6.63
N VAL A 37 -13.73 -0.55 -7.16
CA VAL A 37 -12.73 0.46 -7.58
C VAL A 37 -11.95 0.96 -6.36
N TRP A 38 -12.61 1.37 -5.29
CA TRP A 38 -11.98 1.82 -4.07
C TRP A 38 -11.03 0.77 -3.47
N LEU A 39 -11.48 -0.49 -3.36
CA LEU A 39 -10.65 -1.58 -2.85
C LEU A 39 -9.35 -1.70 -3.65
N SER A 40 -9.43 -1.71 -4.98
CA SER A 40 -8.25 -1.80 -5.83
C SER A 40 -7.33 -0.59 -5.68
N GLU A 41 -7.88 0.63 -5.64
CA GLU A 41 -7.11 1.87 -5.44
C GLU A 41 -6.31 1.84 -4.13
N ILE A 42 -6.93 1.36 -3.03
CA ILE A 42 -6.24 1.22 -1.75
C ILE A 42 -5.18 0.10 -1.79
N MET A 43 -5.47 -1.04 -2.41
CA MET A 43 -4.50 -2.14 -2.53
C MET A 43 -3.29 -1.75 -3.38
N LEU A 44 -3.49 -0.97 -4.44
CA LEU A 44 -2.43 -0.54 -5.38
C LEU A 44 -1.53 0.56 -4.82
N GLN A 45 -1.90 1.23 -3.71
CA GLN A 45 -1.01 2.21 -3.07
C GLN A 45 0.31 1.57 -2.67
N GLN A 46 1.41 1.94 -3.35
CA GLN A 46 2.76 1.43 -3.10
C GLN A 46 2.90 -0.12 -3.19
N THR A 47 2.00 -0.77 -3.92
CA THR A 47 2.00 -2.22 -4.17
C THR A 47 1.98 -2.48 -5.67
N GLN A 48 2.73 -3.46 -6.12
CA GLN A 48 2.77 -3.84 -7.54
C GLN A 48 1.47 -4.54 -7.96
N VAL A 49 1.06 -4.34 -9.21
CA VAL A 49 -0.13 -4.97 -9.81
C VAL A 49 -0.08 -6.49 -9.67
N SER A 50 1.06 -7.12 -9.96
CA SER A 50 1.26 -8.58 -9.85
C SER A 50 0.92 -9.12 -8.45
N THR A 51 1.25 -8.38 -7.41
CA THR A 51 0.89 -8.76 -6.03
C THR A 51 -0.60 -8.61 -5.79
N VAL A 52 -1.21 -7.51 -6.24
CA VAL A 52 -2.64 -7.24 -6.00
C VAL A 52 -3.55 -8.23 -6.72
N LEU A 53 -3.13 -8.79 -7.86
CA LEU A 53 -3.89 -9.78 -8.62
C LEU A 53 -4.29 -11.01 -7.78
N ASP A 54 -3.44 -11.43 -6.83
CA ASP A 54 -3.74 -12.58 -5.95
C ASP A 54 -4.60 -12.17 -4.74
N TYR A 55 -4.44 -10.96 -4.24
CA TYR A 55 -5.12 -10.48 -3.03
C TYR A 55 -6.55 -10.00 -3.29
N TYR A 56 -6.76 -9.31 -4.40
CA TYR A 56 -8.04 -8.68 -4.72
C TYR A 56 -9.21 -9.70 -4.81
N PRO A 57 -9.12 -10.81 -5.56
CA PRO A 57 -10.20 -11.79 -5.63
C PRO A 57 -10.43 -12.49 -4.30
N ARG A 58 -9.37 -12.78 -3.52
CA ARG A 58 -9.50 -13.40 -2.19
C ARG A 58 -10.22 -12.48 -1.20
N PHE A 59 -9.93 -11.19 -1.25
CA PHE A 59 -10.60 -10.21 -0.41
C PHE A 59 -12.08 -10.07 -0.77
N LEU A 60 -12.41 -9.99 -2.06
CA LEU A 60 -13.81 -9.94 -2.54
C LEU A 60 -14.59 -11.21 -2.27
N ALA A 61 -13.95 -12.38 -2.25
CA ALA A 61 -14.59 -13.63 -1.89
C ALA A 61 -15.09 -13.62 -0.44
N ARG A 62 -14.35 -12.98 0.49
CA ARG A 62 -14.76 -12.85 1.89
C ARG A 62 -15.65 -11.64 2.15
N PHE A 63 -15.35 -10.53 1.49
CA PHE A 63 -16.06 -9.26 1.62
C PHE A 63 -16.50 -8.76 0.25
N PRO A 64 -17.62 -9.26 -0.28
CA PRO A 64 -18.10 -8.93 -1.64
C PRO A 64 -18.58 -7.49 -1.80
N ASP A 65 -18.95 -6.83 -0.71
CA ASP A 65 -19.49 -5.46 -0.66
C ASP A 65 -19.04 -4.72 0.61
N VAL A 66 -19.35 -3.43 0.67
CA VAL A 66 -18.97 -2.57 1.80
C VAL A 66 -19.70 -2.93 3.09
N GLN A 67 -20.91 -3.46 3.01
CA GLN A 67 -21.71 -3.89 4.16
C GLN A 67 -21.06 -5.10 4.83
N SER A 68 -20.71 -6.14 4.06
CA SER A 68 -20.02 -7.32 4.57
C SER A 68 -18.67 -6.98 5.20
N LEU A 69 -17.94 -6.01 4.62
CA LEU A 69 -16.69 -5.53 5.19
C LEU A 69 -16.92 -4.77 6.51
N ALA A 70 -17.94 -3.91 6.59
CA ALA A 70 -18.23 -3.12 7.78
C ALA A 70 -18.69 -3.96 8.99
N VAL A 71 -19.41 -5.07 8.75
CA VAL A 71 -19.85 -5.99 9.84
C VAL A 71 -18.80 -7.07 10.15
N GLY A 72 -17.77 -7.22 9.31
CA GLY A 72 -16.65 -8.12 9.55
C GLY A 72 -15.79 -7.67 10.74
N HIS A 73 -14.83 -8.50 11.12
CA HIS A 73 -13.89 -8.15 12.18
C HIS A 73 -12.57 -7.63 11.59
N ILE A 74 -11.98 -6.62 12.24
CA ILE A 74 -10.70 -6.02 11.79
C ILE A 74 -9.57 -7.07 11.68
N ASP A 75 -9.58 -8.10 12.51
CA ASP A 75 -8.56 -9.15 12.47
C ASP A 75 -8.67 -10.00 11.19
N GLU A 76 -9.88 -10.26 10.67
CA GLU A 76 -10.07 -10.91 9.37
C GLU A 76 -9.53 -10.06 8.21
N VAL A 77 -9.76 -8.73 8.28
CA VAL A 77 -9.23 -7.78 7.29
C VAL A 77 -7.69 -7.79 7.31
N LEU A 78 -7.09 -7.74 8.51
CA LEU A 78 -5.64 -7.76 8.68
C LEU A 78 -5.03 -9.11 8.25
N ALA A 79 -5.73 -10.22 8.47
CA ALA A 79 -5.32 -11.55 8.02
C ALA A 79 -5.27 -11.64 6.49
N LEU A 80 -6.34 -11.22 5.79
CA LEU A 80 -6.41 -11.15 4.34
C LEU A 80 -5.41 -10.17 3.73
N TRP A 81 -5.00 -9.14 4.49
CA TRP A 81 -4.01 -8.14 4.07
C TRP A 81 -2.57 -8.56 4.34
N SER A 82 -2.37 -9.64 5.09
CA SER A 82 -1.04 -10.10 5.52
C SER A 82 -0.14 -10.36 4.31
N GLY A 83 1.01 -9.65 4.25
CA GLY A 83 1.94 -9.69 3.12
C GLY A 83 1.90 -8.48 2.19
N LEU A 84 0.77 -7.75 2.08
CA LEU A 84 0.69 -6.53 1.27
C LEU A 84 1.49 -5.35 1.84
N GLY A 85 1.78 -5.36 3.14
CA GLY A 85 2.45 -4.25 3.81
C GLY A 85 1.58 -3.02 4.01
N TYR A 86 2.15 -1.97 4.64
CA TYR A 86 1.43 -0.71 4.92
C TYR A 86 0.06 -0.95 5.56
N TYR A 87 0.01 -1.68 6.64
CA TYR A 87 -1.22 -2.15 7.31
C TYR A 87 -2.15 -1.04 7.79
N SER A 88 -1.67 0.21 7.88
CA SER A 88 -2.54 1.38 8.07
C SER A 88 -3.60 1.51 6.98
N ARG A 89 -3.30 1.05 5.74
CA ARG A 89 -4.29 1.02 4.66
C ARG A 89 -5.45 0.07 4.98
N ALA A 90 -5.15 -1.13 5.49
CA ALA A 90 -6.18 -2.10 5.88
C ALA A 90 -7.05 -1.57 7.02
N ARG A 91 -6.45 -0.93 8.04
CA ARG A 91 -7.20 -0.30 9.12
C ARG A 91 -8.09 0.84 8.63
N ASN A 92 -7.56 1.70 7.77
CA ASN A 92 -8.33 2.79 7.17
C ASN A 92 -9.41 2.26 6.23
N LEU A 93 -9.14 1.17 5.49
CA LEU A 93 -10.13 0.48 4.65
C LEU A 93 -11.32 0.01 5.50
N TYR A 94 -11.06 -0.65 6.61
CA TYR A 94 -12.10 -1.08 7.53
C TYR A 94 -12.88 0.10 8.14
N ALA A 95 -12.17 1.11 8.65
CA ALA A 95 -12.80 2.32 9.20
C ALA A 95 -13.64 3.07 8.16
N CYS A 96 -13.17 3.12 6.91
CA CYS A 96 -13.92 3.71 5.79
C CYS A 96 -15.20 2.93 5.49
N ALA A 97 -15.16 1.59 5.46
CA ALA A 97 -16.36 0.77 5.27
C ALA A 97 -17.40 1.03 6.35
N CYS A 98 -16.98 1.07 7.62
CA CYS A 98 -17.85 1.43 8.74
C CYS A 98 -18.46 2.84 8.56
N ALA A 99 -17.66 3.82 8.13
CA ALA A 99 -18.13 5.18 7.89
C ALA A 99 -19.13 5.25 6.73
N VAL A 100 -18.89 4.55 5.61
CA VAL A 100 -19.81 4.48 4.47
C VAL A 100 -21.15 3.89 4.89
N VAL A 101 -21.15 2.82 5.67
CA VAL A 101 -22.40 2.22 6.15
C VAL A 101 -23.12 3.14 7.13
N ALA A 102 -22.41 3.70 8.11
CA ALA A 102 -23.03 4.49 9.17
C ALA A 102 -23.51 5.88 8.72
N GLN A 103 -22.76 6.53 7.83
CA GLN A 103 -23.00 7.93 7.44
C GLN A 103 -23.67 8.08 6.08
N HIS A 104 -23.54 7.06 5.21
CA HIS A 104 -24.03 7.11 3.82
C HIS A 104 -24.94 5.92 3.46
N GLY A 105 -25.45 5.18 4.46
CA GLY A 105 -26.39 4.07 4.24
C GLY A 105 -25.84 2.93 3.39
N GLY A 106 -24.51 2.77 3.35
CA GLY A 106 -23.83 1.74 2.57
C GLY A 106 -23.61 2.09 1.10
N ALA A 107 -23.91 3.32 0.67
CA ALA A 107 -23.63 3.80 -0.67
C ALA A 107 -22.45 4.79 -0.65
N PHE A 108 -21.47 4.59 -1.54
CA PHE A 108 -20.34 5.53 -1.66
C PHE A 108 -20.83 6.92 -2.16
N PRO A 109 -20.33 8.02 -1.58
CA PRO A 109 -20.54 9.36 -2.13
C PRO A 109 -20.08 9.46 -3.58
N ARG A 110 -20.78 10.31 -4.35
CA ARG A 110 -20.55 10.41 -5.80
C ARG A 110 -19.52 11.45 -6.20
N THR A 111 -19.12 12.35 -5.29
CA THR A 111 -18.19 13.45 -5.57
C THR A 111 -16.86 13.25 -4.86
N ALA A 112 -15.78 13.68 -5.50
CA ALA A 112 -14.44 13.64 -4.92
C ALA A 112 -14.34 14.44 -3.63
N GLU A 113 -15.08 15.54 -3.50
CA GLU A 113 -15.13 16.36 -2.29
C GLU A 113 -15.63 15.56 -1.09
N VAL A 114 -16.76 14.86 -1.22
CA VAL A 114 -17.33 14.07 -0.13
C VAL A 114 -16.51 12.77 0.09
N LEU A 115 -16.06 12.10 -0.96
CA LEU A 115 -15.21 10.92 -0.85
C LEU A 115 -13.93 11.20 -0.06
N GLN A 116 -13.35 12.40 -0.19
CA GLN A 116 -12.12 12.77 0.52
C GLN A 116 -12.33 12.94 2.04
N THR A 117 -13.55 13.04 2.53
CA THR A 117 -13.83 13.10 3.98
C THR A 117 -13.76 11.72 4.65
N LEU A 118 -13.80 10.64 3.85
CA LEU A 118 -13.80 9.27 4.36
C LEU A 118 -12.40 8.84 4.84
N PRO A 119 -12.30 7.97 5.87
CA PRO A 119 -11.03 7.49 6.41
C PRO A 119 -10.11 6.87 5.35
N GLY A 120 -8.88 7.38 5.24
CA GLY A 120 -7.86 6.84 4.33
C GLY A 120 -8.05 7.16 2.85
N ILE A 121 -9.07 7.93 2.47
CA ILE A 121 -9.28 8.41 1.11
C ILE A 121 -8.67 9.81 0.98
N GLY A 122 -7.50 9.89 0.36
CA GLY A 122 -6.87 11.16 0.02
C GLY A 122 -7.38 11.75 -1.30
N ARG A 123 -7.02 13.00 -1.59
CA ARG A 123 -7.47 13.76 -2.77
C ARG A 123 -7.36 12.97 -4.08
N SER A 124 -6.22 12.33 -4.37
CA SER A 124 -6.05 11.55 -5.60
C SER A 124 -6.92 10.29 -5.64
N THR A 125 -7.07 9.58 -4.52
CA THR A 125 -7.92 8.38 -4.45
C THR A 125 -9.40 8.76 -4.59
N ALA A 126 -9.84 9.83 -3.94
CA ALA A 126 -11.20 10.37 -4.09
C ALA A 126 -11.50 10.73 -5.55
N ALA A 127 -10.59 11.44 -6.20
CA ALA A 127 -10.71 11.82 -7.60
C ALA A 127 -10.71 10.62 -8.54
N ALA A 128 -9.89 9.59 -8.28
CA ALA A 128 -9.88 8.36 -9.07
C ALA A 128 -11.23 7.63 -8.99
N ILE A 129 -11.77 7.43 -7.78
CA ILE A 129 -13.09 6.81 -7.59
C ILE A 129 -14.19 7.62 -8.29
N ALA A 130 -14.21 8.95 -8.09
CA ALA A 130 -15.21 9.83 -8.68
C ALA A 130 -15.16 9.85 -10.22
N SER A 131 -13.95 9.85 -10.78
CA SER A 131 -13.72 9.75 -12.22
C SER A 131 -14.17 8.40 -12.79
N PHE A 132 -13.70 7.28 -12.20
CA PHE A 132 -13.98 5.94 -12.70
C PHE A 132 -15.45 5.54 -12.59
N CYS A 133 -16.07 5.84 -11.44
CA CYS A 133 -17.42 5.37 -11.15
C CYS A 133 -18.51 6.32 -11.63
N PHE A 134 -18.25 7.62 -11.60
CA PHE A 134 -19.28 8.63 -11.78
C PHE A 134 -19.00 9.63 -12.92
N GLY A 135 -17.85 9.51 -13.60
CA GLY A 135 -17.48 10.42 -14.69
C GLY A 135 -17.19 11.86 -14.22
N GLU A 136 -16.96 12.07 -12.92
CA GLU A 136 -16.68 13.42 -12.40
C GLU A 136 -15.43 14.00 -13.05
N ARG A 137 -15.53 15.26 -13.50
CA ARG A 137 -14.42 16.00 -14.09
C ARG A 137 -13.50 16.52 -12.99
N VAL A 138 -12.61 15.67 -12.52
CA VAL A 138 -11.69 15.95 -11.43
C VAL A 138 -10.30 15.38 -11.72
N ALA A 139 -9.24 16.14 -11.41
CA ALA A 139 -7.86 15.71 -11.65
C ALA A 139 -7.36 14.71 -10.61
N ILE A 140 -6.42 13.86 -11.02
CA ILE A 140 -5.61 13.03 -10.12
C ILE A 140 -4.15 13.47 -10.18
N LEU A 141 -3.42 13.30 -9.07
CA LEU A 141 -1.98 13.50 -9.00
C LEU A 141 -1.33 12.45 -8.09
N ASP A 142 -1.43 11.19 -8.51
CA ASP A 142 -0.62 10.12 -7.91
C ASP A 142 0.87 10.25 -8.34
N ALA A 143 1.74 9.39 -7.85
CA ALA A 143 3.17 9.45 -8.17
C ALA A 143 3.46 9.27 -9.67
N ASN A 144 2.67 8.46 -10.38
CA ASN A 144 2.81 8.24 -11.82
C ASN A 144 2.36 9.46 -12.60
N VAL A 145 1.19 10.00 -12.28
CA VAL A 145 0.62 11.17 -12.96
C VAL A 145 1.46 12.41 -12.69
N LYS A 146 1.94 12.63 -11.44
CA LYS A 146 2.90 13.72 -11.14
C LYS A 146 4.12 13.65 -12.06
N ARG A 147 4.69 12.46 -12.24
CA ARG A 147 5.85 12.27 -13.12
C ARG A 147 5.54 12.55 -14.58
N VAL A 148 4.40 12.06 -15.09
CA VAL A 148 3.96 12.30 -16.47
C VAL A 148 3.74 13.80 -16.69
N LEU A 149 2.94 14.45 -15.88
CA LEU A 149 2.58 15.85 -16.06
C LEU A 149 3.76 16.79 -15.88
N THR A 150 4.61 16.59 -14.87
CA THR A 150 5.82 17.41 -14.71
C THR A 150 6.76 17.32 -15.90
N ARG A 151 6.90 16.14 -16.51
CA ARG A 151 7.72 15.94 -17.72
C ARG A 151 7.09 16.59 -18.95
N VAL A 152 5.80 16.39 -19.14
CA VAL A 152 5.09 16.96 -20.30
C VAL A 152 5.11 18.48 -20.25
N LEU A 153 4.81 19.07 -19.10
CA LEU A 153 4.75 20.51 -18.89
C LEU A 153 6.14 21.15 -18.70
N GLY A 154 7.20 20.38 -18.46
CA GLY A 154 8.49 20.93 -18.06
C GLY A 154 8.45 21.60 -16.68
N PHE A 155 7.55 21.13 -15.78
CA PHE A 155 7.35 21.73 -14.47
C PHE A 155 8.54 21.44 -13.55
N SER A 156 9.38 22.45 -13.34
CA SER A 156 10.66 22.34 -12.66
C SER A 156 10.65 22.75 -11.18
N ASP A 157 9.51 23.16 -10.65
CA ASP A 157 9.40 23.55 -9.25
C ASP A 157 9.42 22.31 -8.33
N ASP A 158 10.03 22.47 -7.15
CA ASP A 158 10.17 21.39 -6.19
C ASP A 158 8.82 21.01 -5.58
N LEU A 159 8.37 19.79 -5.85
CA LEU A 159 7.09 19.25 -5.34
C LEU A 159 7.08 18.93 -3.83
N VAL A 160 8.19 19.14 -3.12
CA VAL A 160 8.21 19.11 -1.65
C VAL A 160 7.53 20.36 -1.08
N VAL A 161 7.51 21.45 -1.83
CA VAL A 161 6.84 22.69 -1.47
C VAL A 161 5.35 22.61 -1.81
N ALA A 162 4.50 22.68 -0.80
CA ALA A 162 3.04 22.52 -0.95
C ALA A 162 2.42 23.56 -1.92
N ALA A 163 2.99 24.76 -2.02
CA ALA A 163 2.53 25.78 -2.98
C ALA A 163 2.72 25.31 -4.43
N HIS A 164 3.87 24.74 -4.74
CA HIS A 164 4.18 24.23 -6.08
C HIS A 164 3.30 23.04 -6.45
N GLU A 165 3.03 22.16 -5.48
CA GLU A 165 2.10 21.05 -5.70
C GLU A 165 0.68 21.56 -5.99
N ARG A 166 0.22 22.65 -5.33
CA ARG A 166 -1.08 23.27 -5.64
C ARG A 166 -1.13 23.84 -7.05
N VAL A 167 -0.05 24.46 -7.53
CA VAL A 167 0.04 24.91 -8.93
C VAL A 167 -0.10 23.74 -9.90
N LEU A 168 0.61 22.63 -9.63
CA LEU A 168 0.51 21.44 -10.48
C LEU A 168 -0.90 20.83 -10.48
N TRP A 169 -1.64 20.89 -9.35
CA TRP A 169 -3.06 20.51 -9.30
C TRP A 169 -3.93 21.39 -10.18
N GLY A 170 -3.69 22.71 -10.22
CA GLY A 170 -4.37 23.64 -11.12
C GLY A 170 -4.16 23.26 -12.58
N LEU A 171 -2.88 23.10 -13.00
CA LEU A 171 -2.52 22.69 -14.34
C LEU A 171 -3.11 21.31 -14.72
N ALA A 172 -3.11 20.35 -13.80
CA ALA A 172 -3.74 19.05 -14.03
C ALA A 172 -5.26 19.18 -14.27
N THR A 173 -5.93 20.12 -13.60
CA THR A 173 -7.37 20.37 -13.78
C THR A 173 -7.67 21.01 -15.13
N GLU A 174 -6.82 21.89 -15.62
CA GLU A 174 -6.94 22.52 -16.94
C GLU A 174 -6.76 21.53 -18.10
N LEU A 175 -5.99 20.47 -17.89
CA LEU A 175 -5.72 19.41 -18.88
C LEU A 175 -6.84 18.36 -18.99
N LEU A 176 -7.87 18.42 -18.17
CA LEU A 176 -8.97 17.44 -18.17
C LEU A 176 -9.83 17.54 -19.44
N PRO A 177 -10.39 16.43 -19.94
CA PRO A 177 -11.38 16.46 -21.03
C PRO A 177 -12.61 17.26 -20.64
N TYR A 178 -13.30 17.81 -21.64
CA TYR A 178 -14.50 18.64 -21.45
C TYR A 178 -15.77 17.98 -22.00
N GLU A 179 -15.64 16.99 -22.87
CA GLU A 179 -16.76 16.36 -23.55
C GLU A 179 -16.89 14.89 -23.21
N ALA A 180 -18.10 14.37 -23.29
CA ALA A 180 -18.43 12.95 -23.07
C ALA A 180 -17.82 12.38 -21.78
N LEU A 181 -17.94 13.13 -20.67
CA LEU A 181 -17.20 12.89 -19.42
C LEU A 181 -17.39 11.47 -18.87
N ASP A 182 -18.56 10.88 -19.00
CA ASP A 182 -18.84 9.50 -18.56
C ASP A 182 -17.93 8.45 -19.21
N SER A 183 -17.41 8.73 -20.39
CA SER A 183 -16.52 7.82 -21.13
C SER A 183 -15.08 8.31 -21.17
N THR A 184 -14.85 9.62 -21.26
CA THR A 184 -13.53 10.19 -21.42
C THR A 184 -12.78 10.33 -20.11
N MET A 185 -13.46 10.68 -19.01
CA MET A 185 -12.82 10.84 -17.71
C MET A 185 -12.21 9.54 -17.18
N PRO A 186 -12.92 8.39 -17.16
CA PRO A 186 -12.30 7.13 -16.74
C PRO A 186 -11.08 6.75 -17.59
N ARG A 187 -11.20 6.91 -18.93
CA ARG A 187 -10.09 6.59 -19.85
C ARG A 187 -8.90 7.54 -19.69
N TYR A 188 -9.14 8.83 -19.49
CA TYR A 188 -8.09 9.83 -19.26
C TYR A 188 -7.35 9.54 -17.96
N THR A 189 -8.08 9.30 -16.88
CA THR A 189 -7.53 9.00 -15.55
C THR A 189 -6.70 7.73 -15.60
N GLN A 190 -7.25 6.64 -16.16
CA GLN A 190 -6.52 5.38 -16.33
C GLN A 190 -5.33 5.53 -17.27
N GLY A 191 -5.49 6.27 -18.37
CA GLY A 191 -4.44 6.48 -19.37
C GLY A 191 -3.23 7.18 -18.79
N LEU A 192 -3.39 8.22 -17.98
CA LEU A 192 -2.28 8.88 -17.30
C LEU A 192 -1.55 7.94 -16.31
N MET A 193 -2.29 7.14 -15.55
CA MET A 193 -1.71 6.12 -14.67
C MET A 193 -0.93 5.08 -15.48
N ASP A 194 -1.50 4.59 -16.58
CA ASP A 194 -0.88 3.56 -17.43
C ASP A 194 0.37 4.07 -18.13
N ILE A 195 0.32 5.27 -18.73
CA ILE A 195 1.50 5.91 -19.32
C ILE A 195 2.62 6.01 -18.29
N GLY A 196 2.28 6.42 -17.06
CA GLY A 196 3.25 6.50 -15.98
C GLY A 196 3.80 5.13 -15.57
N ALA A 197 2.99 4.09 -15.56
CA ALA A 197 3.40 2.77 -15.13
C ALA A 197 4.17 1.97 -16.18
N THR A 198 3.94 2.21 -17.49
CA THR A 198 4.46 1.35 -18.56
C THR A 198 5.39 2.06 -19.54
N VAL A 199 5.23 3.35 -19.75
CA VAL A 199 5.96 4.13 -20.77
C VAL A 199 6.86 5.20 -20.14
N CYS A 200 6.28 6.10 -19.35
CA CYS A 200 6.99 7.21 -18.72
C CYS A 200 7.62 6.77 -17.38
N LEU A 201 8.52 5.80 -17.44
CA LEU A 201 9.16 5.19 -16.28
C LEU A 201 10.03 6.18 -15.50
N PRO A 202 10.28 5.96 -14.18
CA PRO A 202 11.18 6.81 -13.39
C PRO A 202 12.57 6.94 -13.99
N ARG A 203 13.14 5.80 -14.41
CA ARG A 203 14.44 5.70 -15.11
C ARG A 203 14.22 5.12 -16.51
N LYS A 204 15.00 5.57 -17.48
CA LYS A 204 14.98 5.10 -18.88
C LYS A 204 13.54 5.05 -19.46
N PRO A 205 12.80 6.17 -19.47
CA PRO A 205 11.45 6.20 -20.04
C PRO A 205 11.50 5.89 -21.54
N VAL A 206 10.48 5.16 -22.03
CA VAL A 206 10.40 4.74 -23.44
C VAL A 206 9.70 5.82 -24.25
N CYS A 207 10.39 6.97 -24.44
CA CYS A 207 9.79 8.17 -25.04
C CYS A 207 9.35 8.00 -26.50
N LEU A 208 9.93 7.07 -27.24
CA LEU A 208 9.61 6.86 -28.69
C LEU A 208 8.18 6.35 -28.90
N VAL A 209 7.65 5.55 -27.95
CA VAL A 209 6.28 5.00 -28.03
C VAL A 209 5.28 5.79 -27.18
N CYS A 210 5.70 6.90 -26.58
CA CYS A 210 4.84 7.70 -25.72
C CYS A 210 3.82 8.51 -26.54
N PRO A 211 2.52 8.42 -26.25
CA PRO A 211 1.50 9.20 -26.98
C PRO A 211 1.67 10.72 -26.83
N LEU A 212 2.41 11.15 -25.83
CA LEU A 212 2.64 12.56 -25.50
C LEU A 212 4.02 13.05 -25.99
N HIS A 213 4.76 12.24 -26.77
CA HIS A 213 6.14 12.54 -27.12
C HIS A 213 6.32 13.88 -27.86
N ALA A 214 5.38 14.23 -28.76
CA ALA A 214 5.48 15.45 -29.57
C ALA A 214 5.34 16.72 -28.72
N MET A 215 4.54 16.67 -27.65
CA MET A 215 4.24 17.80 -26.77
C MET A 215 5.09 17.83 -25.49
N CYS A 216 5.92 16.81 -25.24
CA CYS A 216 6.66 16.66 -24.00
C CYS A 216 7.89 17.57 -23.95
N VAL A 217 7.90 18.53 -23.01
CA VAL A 217 9.00 19.46 -22.79
C VAL A 217 10.27 18.70 -22.33
N ALA A 218 10.16 17.82 -21.36
CA ALA A 218 11.31 17.08 -20.82
C ALA A 218 12.01 16.21 -21.88
N ARG A 219 11.26 15.62 -22.83
CA ARG A 219 11.82 14.92 -23.98
C ARG A 219 12.55 15.86 -24.91
N ARG A 220 11.95 17.01 -25.25
CA ARG A 220 12.54 18.03 -26.14
C ARG A 220 13.86 18.56 -25.58
N VAL A 221 13.94 18.74 -24.25
CA VAL A 221 15.16 19.18 -23.55
C VAL A 221 16.18 18.02 -23.39
N GLY A 222 15.79 16.78 -23.67
CA GLY A 222 16.68 15.62 -23.63
C GLY A 222 16.95 15.03 -22.24
N ASN A 223 16.27 15.50 -21.20
CA ASN A 223 16.54 15.06 -19.82
C ASN A 223 15.27 14.80 -18.98
N PRO A 224 14.46 13.78 -19.36
CA PRO A 224 13.20 13.50 -18.65
C PRO A 224 13.39 13.04 -17.20
N GLU A 225 14.55 12.48 -16.84
CA GLU A 225 14.80 11.97 -15.49
C GLU A 225 15.00 13.07 -14.44
N LEU A 226 15.20 14.33 -14.84
CA LEU A 226 15.22 15.47 -13.94
C LEU A 226 13.83 15.77 -13.32
N TYR A 227 12.76 15.25 -13.91
CA TYR A 227 11.38 15.49 -13.47
C TYR A 227 10.75 14.23 -12.86
N PRO A 228 9.96 14.37 -11.79
CA PRO A 228 9.71 15.57 -10.98
C PRO A 228 10.91 15.98 -10.13
N VAL A 229 11.09 17.29 -9.90
CA VAL A 229 12.09 17.79 -8.96
C VAL A 229 11.63 17.51 -7.53
N LYS A 230 12.50 16.90 -6.73
CA LYS A 230 12.32 16.63 -5.29
C LYS A 230 13.65 16.77 -4.58
N THR A 231 13.81 17.82 -3.79
CA THR A 231 15.07 18.07 -3.07
C THR A 231 15.18 17.28 -1.77
N ARG A 232 14.05 16.91 -1.15
CA ARG A 232 14.03 16.16 0.11
C ARG A 232 14.42 14.70 -0.13
N LYS A 233 15.54 14.29 0.45
CA LYS A 233 15.95 12.87 0.52
C LYS A 233 15.37 12.23 1.79
N LEU A 234 14.83 11.03 1.65
CA LEU A 234 14.37 10.25 2.80
C LEU A 234 15.59 9.82 3.62
N LYS A 235 15.66 10.26 4.89
CA LYS A 235 16.64 9.72 5.84
C LYS A 235 16.16 8.35 6.29
N ARG A 236 16.99 7.31 6.09
CA ARG A 236 16.73 5.97 6.59
C ARG A 236 17.46 5.79 7.93
N SER A 237 16.86 5.01 8.82
CA SER A 237 17.46 4.58 10.08
C SER A 237 17.52 3.05 10.13
N ALA A 238 18.32 2.49 11.03
CA ALA A 238 18.39 1.06 11.27
C ALA A 238 18.12 0.77 12.76
N GLU A 239 17.49 -0.35 13.04
CA GLU A 239 17.24 -0.86 14.40
C GLU A 239 17.42 -2.37 14.41
N SER A 240 17.88 -2.90 15.56
CA SER A 240 17.90 -4.33 15.82
C SER A 240 16.76 -4.71 16.74
N TRP A 241 16.06 -5.80 16.43
CA TRP A 241 14.95 -6.32 17.23
C TRP A 241 15.12 -7.80 17.47
N TRP A 242 14.94 -8.21 18.72
CA TRP A 242 14.93 -9.63 19.12
C TRP A 242 13.48 -10.13 19.16
N LEU A 243 13.24 -11.26 18.50
CA LEU A 243 11.91 -11.87 18.37
C LEU A 243 11.91 -13.20 19.14
N LEU A 244 11.09 -13.30 20.19
CA LEU A 244 10.97 -14.55 20.95
C LEU A 244 9.95 -15.49 20.27
N LEU A 245 10.43 -16.55 19.64
CA LEU A 245 9.61 -17.64 19.12
C LEU A 245 9.41 -18.69 20.23
N ALA A 246 8.45 -18.46 21.11
CA ALA A 246 8.11 -19.39 22.16
C ALA A 246 7.06 -20.40 21.66
N ARG A 247 7.33 -21.71 21.89
CA ARG A 247 6.40 -22.82 21.62
C ARG A 247 6.18 -23.63 22.89
N ASP A 248 4.98 -24.09 23.11
CA ASP A 248 4.71 -25.04 24.18
C ASP A 248 4.85 -26.50 23.70
N THR A 249 4.69 -27.44 24.64
CA THR A 249 4.76 -28.88 24.36
C THR A 249 3.63 -29.39 23.45
N HIS A 250 2.58 -28.61 23.21
CA HIS A 250 1.49 -28.92 22.28
C HIS A 250 1.69 -28.27 20.93
N GLY A 251 2.83 -27.61 20.71
CA GLY A 251 3.17 -26.93 19.46
C GLY A 251 2.46 -25.57 19.26
N ARG A 252 1.75 -25.06 20.29
CA ARG A 252 1.15 -23.71 20.22
C ARG A 252 2.25 -22.65 20.27
N VAL A 253 2.04 -21.53 19.60
CA VAL A 253 2.98 -20.39 19.53
C VAL A 253 2.46 -19.25 20.40
N TRP A 254 3.35 -18.64 21.18
CA TRP A 254 3.01 -17.44 21.95
C TRP A 254 3.00 -16.22 21.06
N LEU A 255 1.84 -15.56 20.94
CA LEU A 255 1.69 -14.32 20.20
C LEU A 255 1.17 -13.20 21.08
N GLN A 256 1.61 -11.98 20.80
CA GLN A 256 1.09 -10.77 21.42
C GLN A 256 0.55 -9.81 20.34
N ARG A 257 -0.39 -8.97 20.71
CA ARG A 257 -0.86 -7.90 19.83
C ARG A 257 0.10 -6.70 19.91
N ARG A 258 0.57 -6.22 18.76
CA ARG A 258 1.38 -5.00 18.71
C ARG A 258 0.56 -3.78 19.13
N PRO A 259 1.19 -2.75 19.73
CA PRO A 259 0.52 -1.49 20.06
C PRO A 259 -0.25 -0.89 18.88
N ALA A 260 -1.26 -0.05 19.16
CA ALA A 260 -2.07 0.60 18.14
C ALA A 260 -1.29 1.58 17.24
N LYS A 261 -0.06 1.96 17.63
CA LYS A 261 0.83 2.86 16.88
C LYS A 261 2.21 2.22 16.66
N GLY A 262 2.93 2.67 15.64
CA GLY A 262 4.30 2.21 15.33
C GLY A 262 4.33 1.12 14.25
N ILE A 263 5.50 0.46 14.15
CA ILE A 263 5.72 -0.60 13.17
C ILE A 263 4.87 -1.82 13.53
N TRP A 264 4.17 -2.37 12.53
CA TRP A 264 3.24 -3.51 12.64
C TRP A 264 2.08 -3.28 13.61
N ALA A 265 1.66 -2.02 13.80
CA ALA A 265 0.60 -1.64 14.71
C ALA A 265 -0.66 -2.50 14.55
N GLY A 266 -1.16 -3.04 15.67
CA GLY A 266 -2.39 -3.83 15.76
C GLY A 266 -2.31 -5.25 15.19
N LEU A 267 -1.17 -5.67 14.60
CA LEU A 267 -0.96 -7.05 14.15
C LEU A 267 -0.61 -7.96 15.33
N TYR A 268 -0.88 -9.24 15.17
CA TYR A 268 -0.31 -10.26 16.02
C TYR A 268 1.17 -10.49 15.64
N CYS A 269 2.02 -10.67 16.64
CA CYS A 269 3.45 -10.76 16.44
C CYS A 269 4.07 -11.63 17.53
N LEU A 270 5.23 -12.19 17.26
CA LEU A 270 6.11 -12.69 18.31
C LEU A 270 6.46 -11.54 19.26
N PRO A 271 6.68 -11.76 20.57
CA PRO A 271 7.22 -10.74 21.47
C PRO A 271 8.49 -10.12 20.90
N VAL A 272 8.56 -8.78 20.91
CA VAL A 272 9.65 -7.98 20.31
C VAL A 272 10.37 -7.21 21.40
N PHE A 273 11.70 -7.30 21.40
CA PHE A 273 12.57 -6.66 22.39
C PHE A 273 13.66 -5.83 21.72
N ALA A 274 14.12 -4.80 22.41
CA ALA A 274 15.17 -3.90 21.93
C ALA A 274 16.56 -4.57 21.92
N ASP A 275 16.77 -5.51 22.84
CA ASP A 275 18.03 -6.25 22.98
C ASP A 275 17.81 -7.66 23.55
N ARG A 276 18.89 -8.44 23.60
CA ARG A 276 18.87 -9.81 24.10
C ARG A 276 18.54 -9.88 25.60
N ALA A 277 19.05 -8.98 26.41
CA ALA A 277 18.84 -8.98 27.86
C ALA A 277 17.36 -8.75 28.20
N ALA A 278 16.69 -7.83 27.50
CA ALA A 278 15.26 -7.59 27.64
C ALA A 278 14.43 -8.83 27.26
N LEU A 279 14.86 -9.60 26.25
CA LEU A 279 14.23 -10.87 25.89
C LEU A 279 14.44 -11.92 27.00
N GLU A 280 15.64 -12.04 27.53
CA GLU A 280 15.97 -13.02 28.60
C GLU A 280 15.19 -12.74 29.89
N ALA A 281 14.94 -11.49 30.19
CA ALA A 281 14.19 -11.07 31.39
C ALA A 281 12.74 -11.60 31.44
N VAL A 282 12.15 -11.96 30.31
CA VAL A 282 10.78 -12.51 30.23
C VAL A 282 10.75 -14.03 30.19
N VAL A 283 11.90 -14.67 30.14
CA VAL A 283 12.04 -16.14 30.15
C VAL A 283 12.41 -16.59 31.57
N PRO A 284 11.81 -17.67 32.09
CA PRO A 284 12.20 -18.18 33.42
C PRO A 284 13.70 -18.48 33.51
N PRO A 285 14.41 -18.09 34.60
CA PRO A 285 15.86 -18.24 34.71
C PRO A 285 16.36 -19.64 34.41
N ARG A 286 15.61 -20.67 34.81
CA ARG A 286 15.92 -22.10 34.53
C ARG A 286 15.87 -22.48 33.05
N ALA A 287 15.22 -21.67 32.23
CA ALA A 287 15.01 -21.93 30.79
C ALA A 287 15.98 -21.14 29.91
N LEU A 288 16.80 -20.24 30.47
CA LEU A 288 17.75 -19.42 29.68
C LEU A 288 18.76 -20.26 28.88
N ALA A 289 19.22 -21.36 29.47
CA ALA A 289 20.15 -22.28 28.79
C ALA A 289 19.51 -23.06 27.62
N ALA A 290 18.18 -23.06 27.51
CA ALA A 290 17.45 -23.75 26.45
C ALA A 290 17.08 -22.80 25.31
N LEU A 291 17.45 -21.50 25.37
CA LEU A 291 17.24 -20.54 24.28
C LEU A 291 18.20 -20.89 23.13
N GLN A 292 17.65 -20.90 21.92
CA GLN A 292 18.42 -21.15 20.70
C GLN A 292 18.32 -19.92 19.79
N ASP A 293 19.47 -19.40 19.38
CA ASP A 293 19.51 -18.30 18.43
C ASP A 293 19.26 -18.83 17.02
N GLY A 294 18.34 -18.19 16.31
CA GLY A 294 18.16 -18.41 14.88
C GLY A 294 18.97 -17.42 14.04
N ALA A 295 19.18 -17.72 12.78
CA ALA A 295 19.92 -16.86 11.87
C ALA A 295 19.25 -15.46 11.78
N PRO A 296 20.01 -14.37 12.06
CA PRO A 296 19.46 -13.02 11.92
C PRO A 296 19.23 -12.66 10.45
N PHE A 297 18.23 -11.82 10.18
CA PHE A 297 17.93 -11.36 8.82
C PHE A 297 17.45 -9.93 8.77
N LEU A 298 17.61 -9.29 7.60
CA LEU A 298 17.21 -7.92 7.36
C LEU A 298 15.80 -7.85 6.82
N HIS A 299 14.95 -7.02 7.45
CA HIS A 299 13.65 -6.62 6.93
C HIS A 299 13.63 -5.14 6.60
N VAL A 300 13.52 -4.82 5.31
CA VAL A 300 13.60 -3.47 4.77
C VAL A 300 12.23 -2.82 4.74
N LEU A 301 12.05 -1.72 5.49
CA LEU A 301 10.92 -0.82 5.40
C LEU A 301 11.30 0.44 4.59
N THR A 302 10.32 1.23 4.17
CA THR A 302 10.57 2.46 3.38
C THR A 302 11.53 3.43 4.07
N HIS A 303 11.41 3.59 5.39
CA HIS A 303 12.16 4.58 6.17
C HIS A 303 13.12 3.97 7.18
N LYS A 304 13.13 2.62 7.30
CA LYS A 304 13.90 1.93 8.34
C LYS A 304 14.34 0.54 7.89
N ASP A 305 15.53 0.14 8.30
CA ASP A 305 16.05 -1.20 8.18
C ASP A 305 15.95 -1.90 9.54
N LEU A 306 15.25 -3.03 9.60
CA LEU A 306 15.10 -3.83 10.81
C LEU A 306 15.99 -5.07 10.71
N HIS A 307 17.00 -5.14 11.58
CA HIS A 307 17.78 -6.35 11.80
C HIS A 307 17.03 -7.21 12.81
N LEU A 308 16.46 -8.31 12.36
CA LEU A 308 15.61 -9.20 13.15
C LEU A 308 16.42 -10.39 13.62
N HIS A 309 16.45 -10.60 14.95
CA HIS A 309 17.16 -11.66 15.63
C HIS A 309 16.15 -12.65 16.24
N PRO A 310 15.80 -13.76 15.57
CA PRO A 310 14.91 -14.76 16.12
C PRO A 310 15.60 -15.52 17.26
N VAL A 311 14.87 -15.76 18.34
CA VAL A 311 15.32 -16.60 19.45
C VAL A 311 14.21 -17.60 19.73
N GLN A 312 14.53 -18.87 19.65
CA GLN A 312 13.60 -19.98 19.86
C GLN A 312 13.62 -20.43 21.32
N TRP A 313 12.45 -20.77 21.82
CA TRP A 313 12.27 -21.35 23.13
C TRP A 313 11.13 -22.37 23.15
N VAL A 314 11.44 -23.59 23.58
CA VAL A 314 10.41 -24.60 23.83
C VAL A 314 10.04 -24.54 25.32
N ALA A 315 8.86 -24.01 25.62
CA ALA A 315 8.35 -23.83 26.97
C ALA A 315 7.88 -25.20 27.55
N GLY A 316 8.51 -25.66 28.60
CA GLY A 316 8.10 -26.87 29.31
C GLY A 316 6.91 -26.60 30.26
N GLY A 317 5.87 -27.42 30.19
CA GLY A 317 4.69 -27.31 31.06
C GLY A 317 3.85 -26.05 30.83
N ALA A 318 3.30 -25.47 31.91
CA ALA A 318 2.45 -24.28 31.87
C ALA A 318 3.23 -22.95 31.85
N ASN A 319 4.53 -22.97 31.49
CA ASN A 319 5.35 -21.76 31.48
C ASN A 319 5.03 -20.94 30.24
N ALA A 320 4.57 -19.70 30.44
CA ALA A 320 4.45 -18.70 29.38
C ALA A 320 5.56 -17.66 29.54
N PRO A 321 5.94 -16.92 28.47
CA PRO A 321 6.75 -15.71 28.61
C PRO A 321 6.07 -14.72 29.57
N ALA A 322 6.85 -13.99 30.36
CA ALA A 322 6.33 -12.96 31.26
C ALA A 322 5.97 -11.68 30.47
N THR A 323 5.13 -11.84 29.45
CA THR A 323 4.61 -10.76 28.58
C THR A 323 3.11 -10.94 28.41
N GLU A 324 2.39 -9.86 28.04
CA GLU A 324 1.03 -9.99 27.53
C GLU A 324 1.02 -10.85 26.28
N GLY A 325 0.03 -11.70 26.11
CA GLY A 325 -0.11 -12.57 24.95
C GLY A 325 -0.93 -13.83 25.24
N ASP A 326 -1.08 -14.66 24.21
CA ASP A 326 -1.83 -15.90 24.26
C ASP A 326 -1.13 -17.01 23.49
N TRP A 327 -1.36 -18.26 23.92
CA TRP A 327 -0.98 -19.46 23.19
C TRP A 327 -1.93 -19.70 22.02
N VAL A 328 -1.45 -19.57 20.80
CA VAL A 328 -2.21 -19.79 19.57
C VAL A 328 -1.85 -21.14 18.96
N ALA A 329 -2.86 -21.92 18.62
CA ALA A 329 -2.68 -23.22 17.98
C ALA A 329 -1.97 -23.10 16.62
N ALA A 330 -1.09 -24.06 16.32
CA ALA A 330 -0.25 -24.01 15.11
C ALA A 330 -1.04 -23.94 13.81
N ASP A 331 -2.21 -24.57 13.74
CA ASP A 331 -3.13 -24.53 12.61
C ASP A 331 -3.87 -23.19 12.44
N LYS A 332 -3.92 -22.36 13.49
CA LYS A 332 -4.59 -21.06 13.49
C LYS A 332 -3.64 -19.87 13.32
N VAL A 333 -2.37 -20.08 13.64
CA VAL A 333 -1.38 -18.99 13.69
C VAL A 333 -1.23 -18.28 12.34
N LEU A 334 -1.27 -19.01 11.23
CA LEU A 334 -1.14 -18.46 9.88
C LEU A 334 -2.42 -17.81 9.34
N ASP A 335 -3.56 -18.03 9.99
CA ASP A 335 -4.82 -17.37 9.67
C ASP A 335 -4.92 -15.97 10.29
N MET A 336 -3.94 -15.58 11.12
CA MET A 336 -3.92 -14.29 11.80
C MET A 336 -3.25 -13.21 10.98
N GLY A 337 -3.56 -11.96 11.29
CA GLY A 337 -2.88 -10.79 10.72
C GLY A 337 -1.46 -10.66 11.27
N LEU A 338 -0.48 -11.21 10.57
CA LEU A 338 0.93 -11.24 10.94
C LEU A 338 1.78 -10.30 10.08
N PRO A 339 2.86 -9.68 10.63
CA PRO A 339 3.89 -9.06 9.79
C PRO A 339 4.53 -10.08 8.85
N ALA A 340 4.83 -9.67 7.61
CA ALA A 340 5.41 -10.57 6.60
C ALA A 340 6.66 -11.35 7.09
N PRO A 341 7.64 -10.73 7.78
CA PRO A 341 8.81 -11.46 8.28
C PRO A 341 8.45 -12.47 9.38
N VAL A 342 7.47 -12.15 10.24
CA VAL A 342 7.00 -13.06 11.28
C VAL A 342 6.24 -14.24 10.68
N ARG A 343 5.40 -13.99 9.67
CA ARG A 343 4.72 -15.05 8.92
C ARG A 343 5.73 -16.04 8.33
N LYS A 344 6.76 -15.54 7.66
CA LYS A 344 7.82 -16.38 7.06
C LYS A 344 8.57 -17.22 8.10
N LEU A 345 8.87 -16.64 9.27
CA LEU A 345 9.49 -17.39 10.37
C LEU A 345 8.59 -18.52 10.85
N LEU A 346 7.31 -18.25 11.05
CA LEU A 346 6.33 -19.23 11.52
C LEU A 346 6.08 -20.32 10.46
N GLU A 347 6.00 -19.97 9.18
CA GLU A 347 5.90 -20.94 8.08
C GLU A 347 7.11 -21.88 8.04
N ALA A 348 8.33 -21.34 8.23
CA ALA A 348 9.55 -22.13 8.26
C ALA A 348 9.61 -23.05 9.50
N GLU A 349 9.20 -22.55 10.66
CA GLU A 349 9.14 -23.32 11.91
C GLU A 349 8.13 -24.48 11.80
N LEU A 350 6.91 -24.18 11.37
CA LEU A 350 5.85 -25.19 11.24
C LEU A 350 6.17 -26.25 10.17
N ALA A 351 6.98 -25.90 9.18
CA ALA A 351 7.49 -26.85 8.18
C ALA A 351 8.74 -27.64 8.66
N GLY A 352 9.22 -27.44 9.88
CA GLY A 352 10.44 -28.06 10.40
C GLY A 352 11.73 -27.63 9.67
N ARG A 353 11.77 -26.42 9.10
CA ARG A 353 12.87 -25.91 8.28
C ARG A 353 13.73 -24.85 8.98
N LEU A 354 13.39 -24.43 10.20
CA LEU A 354 14.22 -23.51 10.97
C LEU A 354 15.44 -24.27 11.47
N GLN A 355 16.61 -23.87 10.97
CA GLN A 355 17.89 -24.36 11.48
C GLN A 355 18.36 -23.43 12.61
N PRO A 356 18.91 -23.96 13.71
CA PRO A 356 19.67 -23.14 14.65
C PRO A 356 20.87 -22.49 13.95
N ALA A 357 21.30 -21.34 14.44
CA ALA A 357 22.42 -20.56 13.89
C ALA A 357 23.75 -21.28 14.11
#